data_80ff2d30f6acf7503f6b29fa6568f16e
#
_entry.id   80ff2d30f6acf7503f6b29fa6568f16e
#
_cell.length_a   1.000
_cell.length_b   1.000
_cell.length_c   1.000
_cell.angle_alpha   90.00
_cell.angle_beta   90.00
_cell.angle_gamma   90.00
#
_symmetry.space_group_name_H-M   'P 1'
#
loop_
_entity.id
_entity.type
_entity.pdbx_description
1 polymer ?
#
loop_
_entity_poly.entity_id
_entity_poly.type
_entity_poly.pdbx_seq_one_letter_code
_entity_poly.pdbx_strand_id
1 'polypeptide(L)'
;MRIGARGSRLARGGAATVAAVVLLLGFAAIGAAQVTGLYYQELTRDGRVYVFNSAERFKSFGKTGEMGTAITLVGRGANGETIVAENETALDLYLFKHNLPAYDRPSPRPATPAAAFPKTTIGGRVYADLSSKEIKDEGTGVKSSDSGVGVDVKRFYFTVNHDFDPTWSAQFQSDIGDAGAKRYDVFVKKAFIQAKLANEAIFRLGSADAPWIPFVEGIYGQRYLENTLTDALSFGTSADWGLHFLGKAAGNMLGYDFMVSNGKGYSSPSRSKSVDFEGRVSLEPVQGLTLAIGGYSGKRGLDTDAAPAKHTATRFDALANYAIGPVRIGGEYFTADDWNRVTAAAGDKSDGYSGWLQFAVDPAWTLFGRYDSANPSKTLNSALKLSYYNAGVQWKPAKPLLAALAYKYADVKGGTFATSNGAIGSATAGKKGTYNEFGLWLSYDF
;
A
#
# COMPACT_ATOMS: atom_id res chain seq x y z
N MET A 1 37.22 26.11 40.70
CA MET A 1 37.86 25.08 39.88
C MET A 1 36.77 24.52 38.94
N ARG A 2 36.88 24.79 37.63
CA ARG A 2 35.91 24.42 36.60
C ARG A 2 36.14 22.99 36.17
N ILE A 3 35.12 22.12 36.09
CA ILE A 3 35.15 20.95 35.25
C ILE A 3 33.78 20.89 34.53
N GLY A 4 33.87 20.84 33.22
CA GLY A 4 32.78 21.04 32.31
C GLY A 4 31.95 19.77 32.00
N ALA A 5 30.74 20.03 31.68
CA ALA A 5 29.79 19.07 31.12
C ALA A 5 30.13 18.81 29.62
N ARG A 6 30.38 17.55 29.26
CA ARG A 6 30.38 17.10 27.86
C ARG A 6 29.01 16.47 27.59
N GLY A 7 28.21 17.21 26.86
CA GLY A 7 26.91 16.74 26.36
C GLY A 7 27.04 15.70 25.26
N SER A 8 26.22 14.69 25.35
CA SER A 8 26.04 13.64 24.33
C SER A 8 25.32 14.16 23.08
N ARG A 9 26.06 14.39 21.99
CA ARG A 9 25.54 14.78 20.68
C ARG A 9 25.64 13.62 19.66
N LEU A 10 25.16 12.44 19.96
CA LEU A 10 25.32 11.30 19.05
C LEU A 10 24.02 10.54 18.69
N ALA A 11 22.85 11.01 19.12
CA ALA A 11 21.61 10.30 18.83
C ALA A 11 20.73 10.92 17.70
N ARG A 12 21.13 12.05 17.10
CA ARG A 12 20.35 12.72 16.04
C ARG A 12 20.79 12.40 14.60
N GLY A 13 21.84 11.62 14.42
CA GLY A 13 22.39 11.33 13.08
C GLY A 13 21.76 10.14 12.33
N GLY A 14 21.21 9.18 13.02
CA GLY A 14 20.77 7.91 12.40
C GLY A 14 19.51 8.02 11.53
N ALA A 15 18.49 8.70 11.99
CA ALA A 15 17.23 8.80 11.25
C ALA A 15 17.33 9.71 10.01
N ALA A 16 18.11 10.80 10.12
CA ALA A 16 18.37 11.69 8.99
C ALA A 16 19.24 11.03 7.91
N THR A 17 20.16 10.14 8.31
CA THR A 17 21.05 9.44 7.37
C THR A 17 20.30 8.35 6.58
N VAL A 18 19.35 7.64 7.19
CA VAL A 18 18.53 6.63 6.48
C VAL A 18 17.57 7.31 5.50
N ALA A 19 16.94 8.42 5.89
CA ALA A 19 16.07 9.18 5.00
C ALA A 19 16.86 9.79 3.82
N ALA A 20 18.10 10.26 4.07
CA ALA A 20 18.97 10.79 3.03
C ALA A 20 19.49 9.71 2.07
N VAL A 21 19.78 8.50 2.55
CA VAL A 21 20.21 7.38 1.69
C VAL A 21 19.07 6.87 0.81
N VAL A 22 17.83 6.80 1.32
CA VAL A 22 16.66 6.44 0.51
C VAL A 22 16.35 7.51 -0.54
N LEU A 23 16.49 8.80 -0.19
CA LEU A 23 16.36 9.91 -1.14
C LEU A 23 17.50 9.94 -2.17
N LEU A 24 18.75 9.70 -1.76
CA LEU A 24 19.89 9.67 -2.68
C LEU A 24 19.87 8.48 -3.64
N LEU A 25 19.42 7.30 -3.22
CA LEU A 25 19.21 6.17 -4.10
C LEU A 25 18.06 6.41 -5.10
N GLY A 26 17.02 7.13 -4.70
CA GLY A 26 15.96 7.56 -5.60
C GLY A 26 16.45 8.56 -6.67
N PHE A 27 17.29 9.51 -6.30
CA PHE A 27 17.87 10.48 -7.25
C PHE A 27 18.95 9.87 -8.15
N ALA A 28 19.72 8.88 -7.69
CA ALA A 28 20.67 8.17 -8.55
C ALA A 28 19.97 7.34 -9.65
N ALA A 29 18.77 6.81 -9.37
CA ALA A 29 17.96 6.13 -10.39
C ALA A 29 17.35 7.10 -11.42
N ILE A 30 17.06 8.34 -11.03
CA ILE A 30 16.56 9.39 -11.95
C ILE A 30 17.67 9.85 -12.92
N GLY A 31 18.94 9.85 -12.49
CA GLY A 31 20.06 10.23 -13.34
C GLY A 31 20.42 9.21 -14.43
N ALA A 32 19.90 7.98 -14.35
CA ALA A 32 20.13 6.92 -15.35
C ALA A 32 18.94 6.73 -16.33
N ALA A 33 17.82 7.40 -16.11
CA ALA A 33 16.77 7.48 -17.11
C ALA A 33 17.27 8.40 -18.23
N GLN A 34 17.96 7.83 -19.24
CA GLN A 34 18.09 8.51 -20.51
C GLN A 34 16.69 8.91 -20.95
N VAL A 35 16.44 10.20 -21.05
CA VAL A 35 15.31 10.71 -21.85
C VAL A 35 15.59 10.22 -23.26
N THR A 36 15.07 9.04 -23.60
CA THR A 36 15.06 8.56 -24.96
C THR A 36 14.19 9.55 -25.70
N GLY A 37 14.82 10.46 -26.44
CA GLY A 37 14.12 11.36 -27.35
C GLY A 37 13.18 10.52 -28.21
N LEU A 38 12.03 11.07 -28.56
CA LEU A 38 11.07 10.42 -29.47
C LEU A 38 11.82 9.88 -30.66
N TYR A 39 11.94 8.54 -30.77
CA TYR A 39 12.51 7.93 -31.95
C TYR A 39 11.55 8.16 -33.10
N TYR A 40 12.06 8.69 -34.21
CA TYR A 40 11.28 8.92 -35.42
C TYR A 40 12.16 8.74 -36.65
N GLN A 41 11.72 7.88 -37.57
CA GLN A 41 12.39 7.64 -38.85
C GLN A 41 11.39 7.49 -39.97
N GLU A 42 11.76 8.02 -41.14
CA GLU A 42 11.04 7.83 -42.40
C GLU A 42 11.95 7.11 -43.39
N LEU A 43 11.38 6.23 -44.17
CA LEU A 43 12.04 5.56 -45.29
C LEU A 43 11.13 5.52 -46.51
N THR A 44 11.52 6.18 -47.59
CA THR A 44 10.78 6.12 -48.88
C THR A 44 11.29 4.96 -49.71
N ARG A 45 10.38 4.08 -50.10
CA ARG A 45 10.66 2.93 -50.95
C ARG A 45 9.44 2.57 -51.78
N ASP A 46 9.63 2.34 -53.10
CA ASP A 46 8.59 1.87 -54.05
C ASP A 46 7.29 2.73 -53.99
N GLY A 47 7.43 4.07 -53.99
CA GLY A 47 6.30 5.01 -53.93
C GLY A 47 5.54 5.04 -52.59
N ARG A 48 6.11 4.47 -51.54
CA ARG A 48 5.56 4.45 -50.16
C ARG A 48 6.52 5.11 -49.20
N VAL A 49 5.98 5.79 -48.20
CA VAL A 49 6.73 6.32 -47.06
C VAL A 49 6.43 5.44 -45.83
N TYR A 50 7.43 4.72 -45.37
CA TYR A 50 7.39 3.91 -44.18
C TYR A 50 7.80 4.75 -42.98
N VAL A 51 6.98 4.77 -41.93
CA VAL A 51 7.16 5.64 -40.74
C VAL A 51 7.27 4.81 -39.48
N PHE A 52 8.31 5.08 -38.68
CA PHE A 52 8.65 4.35 -37.48
C PHE A 52 8.82 5.29 -36.29
N ASN A 53 8.31 4.90 -35.14
CA ASN A 53 8.60 5.49 -33.85
C ASN A 53 9.30 4.52 -32.89
N SER A 54 9.80 3.39 -33.38
CA SER A 54 10.61 2.39 -32.67
C SER A 54 11.88 2.06 -33.45
N ALA A 55 13.03 2.22 -32.82
CA ALA A 55 14.34 1.88 -33.41
C ALA A 55 14.45 0.38 -33.72
N GLU A 56 13.83 -0.47 -32.91
CA GLU A 56 13.83 -1.93 -33.11
C GLU A 56 13.03 -2.33 -34.34
N ARG A 57 11.86 -1.74 -34.54
CA ARG A 57 11.01 -1.96 -35.71
C ARG A 57 11.69 -1.48 -37.00
N PHE A 58 12.29 -0.30 -36.97
CA PHE A 58 13.05 0.22 -38.10
C PHE A 58 14.21 -0.70 -38.51
N LYS A 59 14.99 -1.17 -37.50
CA LYS A 59 16.10 -2.11 -37.72
C LYS A 59 15.62 -3.47 -38.23
N SER A 60 14.50 -3.97 -37.76
CA SER A 60 13.86 -5.21 -38.23
C SER A 60 13.42 -5.08 -39.70
N PHE A 61 12.72 -3.99 -40.05
CA PHE A 61 12.28 -3.68 -41.39
C PHE A 61 13.46 -3.60 -42.36
N GLY A 62 14.56 -2.99 -41.95
CA GLY A 62 15.78 -2.92 -42.76
C GLY A 62 16.39 -4.30 -43.09
N LYS A 63 16.12 -5.32 -42.29
CA LYS A 63 16.60 -6.71 -42.50
C LYS A 63 15.61 -7.57 -43.30
N THR A 64 14.32 -7.43 -43.03
CA THR A 64 13.28 -8.32 -43.55
C THR A 64 12.47 -7.71 -44.71
N GLY A 65 12.40 -6.38 -44.76
CA GLY A 65 11.50 -5.65 -45.65
C GLY A 65 10.02 -5.72 -45.21
N GLU A 66 9.73 -6.35 -44.09
CA GLU A 66 8.37 -6.54 -43.60
C GLU A 66 8.09 -5.64 -42.39
N MET A 67 6.97 -4.92 -42.42
CA MET A 67 6.57 -4.03 -41.34
C MET A 67 5.64 -4.71 -40.33
N GLY A 68 5.05 -5.84 -40.68
CA GLY A 68 4.02 -6.50 -39.87
C GLY A 68 2.71 -5.70 -39.86
N THR A 69 2.02 -5.63 -38.72
CA THR A 69 0.80 -4.81 -38.61
C THR A 69 1.17 -3.33 -38.74
N ALA A 70 0.52 -2.63 -39.68
CA ALA A 70 0.78 -1.24 -39.98
C ALA A 70 -0.51 -0.51 -40.38
N ILE A 71 -0.52 0.81 -40.23
CA ILE A 71 -1.59 1.69 -40.72
C ILE A 71 -1.17 2.21 -42.06
N THR A 72 -2.02 2.00 -43.07
CA THR A 72 -1.74 2.42 -44.44
C THR A 72 -2.72 3.48 -44.89
N LEU A 73 -2.22 4.64 -45.31
CA LEU A 73 -2.97 5.73 -45.91
C LEU A 73 -2.54 5.92 -47.35
N VAL A 74 -3.41 5.57 -48.29
CA VAL A 74 -3.12 5.64 -49.73
C VAL A 74 -3.21 7.09 -50.24
N GLY A 75 -2.15 7.58 -50.87
CA GLY A 75 -2.13 8.90 -51.49
C GLY A 75 -2.17 10.07 -50.53
N ARG A 76 -1.84 9.87 -49.24
CA ARG A 76 -1.90 10.88 -48.19
C ARG A 76 -0.52 11.38 -47.76
N GLY A 77 0.55 10.93 -48.36
CA GLY A 77 1.90 11.44 -48.16
C GLY A 77 2.07 12.88 -48.64
N ALA A 78 3.13 13.54 -48.18
CA ALA A 78 3.40 14.95 -48.50
C ALA A 78 3.48 15.25 -49.98
N ASN A 79 3.87 14.27 -50.82
CA ASN A 79 3.92 14.38 -52.30
C ASN A 79 2.97 13.37 -52.98
N GLY A 80 1.92 12.92 -52.26
CA GLY A 80 0.96 11.97 -52.83
C GLY A 80 1.35 10.49 -52.68
N GLU A 81 2.40 10.18 -51.89
CA GLU A 81 2.80 8.79 -51.62
C GLU A 81 1.80 8.09 -50.71
N THR A 82 1.87 6.77 -50.67
CA THR A 82 1.19 5.96 -49.69
C THR A 82 2.01 5.95 -48.36
N ILE A 83 1.42 6.40 -47.26
CA ILE A 83 2.03 6.31 -45.94
C ILE A 83 1.79 4.91 -45.37
N VAL A 84 2.83 4.27 -44.82
CA VAL A 84 2.75 3.00 -44.08
C VAL A 84 3.41 3.24 -42.69
N ALA A 85 2.59 3.50 -41.69
CA ALA A 85 3.06 3.79 -40.34
C ALA A 85 2.98 2.54 -39.46
N GLU A 86 3.99 2.31 -38.60
CA GLU A 86 4.02 1.15 -37.69
C GLU A 86 2.89 1.16 -36.67
N ASN A 87 2.38 2.35 -36.34
CA ASN A 87 1.26 2.56 -35.41
C ASN A 87 0.71 3.99 -35.57
N GLU A 88 -0.36 4.31 -34.80
CA GLU A 88 -1.00 5.63 -34.82
C GLU A 88 -0.05 6.75 -34.44
N THR A 89 0.81 6.54 -33.43
CA THR A 89 1.79 7.55 -32.96
C THR A 89 2.79 7.89 -34.08
N ALA A 90 3.30 6.89 -34.78
CA ALA A 90 4.19 7.11 -35.93
C ALA A 90 3.47 7.90 -37.04
N LEU A 91 2.21 7.56 -37.33
CA LEU A 91 1.39 8.29 -38.29
C LEU A 91 1.17 9.76 -37.86
N ASP A 92 0.76 10.00 -36.63
CA ASP A 92 0.53 11.36 -36.12
C ASP A 92 1.82 12.21 -36.18
N LEU A 93 2.96 11.63 -35.85
CA LEU A 93 4.27 12.30 -35.98
C LEU A 93 4.59 12.68 -37.44
N TYR A 94 4.30 11.81 -38.38
CA TYR A 94 4.46 12.10 -39.83
C TYR A 94 3.56 13.25 -40.25
N LEU A 95 2.26 13.16 -39.95
CA LEU A 95 1.29 14.18 -40.33
C LEU A 95 1.66 15.54 -39.74
N PHE A 96 2.06 15.57 -38.48
CA PHE A 96 2.53 16.77 -37.80
C PHE A 96 3.80 17.35 -38.42
N LYS A 97 4.81 16.52 -38.70
CA LYS A 97 6.08 16.96 -39.28
C LYS A 97 5.91 17.57 -40.68
N HIS A 98 5.03 16.98 -41.48
CA HIS A 98 4.76 17.41 -42.86
C HIS A 98 3.61 18.41 -42.97
N ASN A 99 3.09 18.91 -41.84
CA ASN A 99 1.96 19.87 -41.75
C ASN A 99 0.74 19.39 -42.56
N LEU A 100 0.46 18.08 -42.51
CA LEU A 100 -0.69 17.48 -43.18
C LEU A 100 -1.91 17.46 -42.25
N PRO A 101 -3.15 17.47 -42.82
CA PRO A 101 -4.35 17.33 -42.00
C PRO A 101 -4.33 16.05 -41.18
N ALA A 102 -4.84 16.13 -39.96
CA ALA A 102 -5.02 14.97 -39.11
C ALA A 102 -5.83 13.89 -39.83
N TYR A 103 -5.46 12.65 -39.65
CA TYR A 103 -6.17 11.50 -40.20
C TYR A 103 -7.53 11.37 -39.49
N ASP A 104 -8.59 11.39 -40.30
CA ASP A 104 -9.95 11.13 -39.80
C ASP A 104 -10.02 9.62 -39.48
N ARG A 105 -9.80 9.30 -38.24
CA ARG A 105 -9.80 7.91 -37.76
C ARG A 105 -11.18 7.32 -37.99
N PRO A 106 -11.30 6.11 -38.59
CA PRO A 106 -12.58 5.41 -38.52
C PRO A 106 -12.98 5.36 -37.05
N SER A 107 -14.15 5.92 -36.71
CA SER A 107 -14.65 6.00 -35.37
C SER A 107 -14.31 4.71 -34.62
N PRO A 108 -13.68 4.76 -33.44
CA PRO A 108 -13.45 3.56 -32.68
C PRO A 108 -14.74 2.78 -32.66
N ARG A 109 -14.66 1.44 -32.80
CA ARG A 109 -15.79 0.52 -32.60
C ARG A 109 -16.71 1.14 -31.53
N PRO A 110 -18.05 1.24 -31.75
CA PRO A 110 -18.93 2.02 -30.91
C PRO A 110 -18.52 1.86 -29.46
N ALA A 111 -18.21 2.99 -28.84
CA ALA A 111 -17.75 3.01 -27.45
C ALA A 111 -18.68 2.07 -26.68
N THR A 112 -18.11 1.14 -25.94
CA THR A 112 -18.88 0.34 -24.98
C THR A 112 -19.87 1.29 -24.35
N PRO A 113 -21.20 1.01 -24.41
CA PRO A 113 -22.21 1.98 -24.00
C PRO A 113 -21.76 2.63 -22.72
N ALA A 114 -21.70 3.95 -22.67
CA ALA A 114 -21.27 4.67 -21.48
C ALA A 114 -22.00 4.04 -20.29
N ALA A 115 -21.27 3.60 -19.27
CA ALA A 115 -21.84 2.80 -18.19
C ALA A 115 -23.12 3.49 -17.71
N ALA A 116 -24.27 2.78 -17.86
CA ALA A 116 -25.55 3.36 -17.53
C ALA A 116 -25.54 3.70 -16.04
N PHE A 117 -25.79 4.93 -15.68
CA PHE A 117 -25.97 5.36 -14.29
C PHE A 117 -27.46 5.42 -13.96
N PRO A 118 -27.86 5.19 -12.70
CA PRO A 118 -26.98 4.73 -11.60
C PRO A 118 -26.56 3.27 -11.74
N LYS A 119 -25.38 2.92 -11.18
CA LYS A 119 -24.85 1.56 -11.19
C LYS A 119 -24.52 1.10 -9.77
N THR A 120 -25.06 -0.06 -9.39
CA THR A 120 -24.71 -0.72 -8.12
C THR A 120 -23.88 -1.97 -8.39
N THR A 121 -22.80 -2.14 -7.63
CA THR A 121 -22.02 -3.38 -7.60
C THR A 121 -21.95 -3.91 -6.18
N ILE A 122 -22.08 -5.22 -6.05
CA ILE A 122 -21.97 -5.95 -4.79
C ILE A 122 -20.78 -6.90 -4.94
N GLY A 123 -20.00 -7.02 -3.88
CA GLY A 123 -18.87 -7.93 -3.82
C GLY A 123 -18.39 -8.07 -2.40
N GLY A 124 -17.35 -8.85 -2.21
CA GLY A 124 -16.80 -9.03 -0.88
C GLY A 124 -15.47 -9.77 -0.90
N ARG A 125 -14.96 -9.98 0.31
CA ARG A 125 -13.70 -10.69 0.52
C ARG A 125 -13.75 -11.43 1.85
N VAL A 126 -13.32 -12.68 1.84
CA VAL A 126 -13.19 -13.51 3.02
C VAL A 126 -11.72 -13.82 3.27
N TYR A 127 -11.26 -13.68 4.52
CA TYR A 127 -10.01 -14.22 5.00
C TYR A 127 -10.30 -15.30 6.02
N ALA A 128 -9.77 -16.49 5.79
CA ALA A 128 -9.92 -17.62 6.69
C ALA A 128 -8.59 -18.36 6.86
N ASP A 129 -8.46 -19.11 7.94
CA ASP A 129 -7.34 -20.01 8.12
C ASP A 129 -7.75 -21.31 8.80
N LEU A 130 -6.88 -22.31 8.62
CA LEU A 130 -6.77 -23.51 9.42
C LEU A 130 -5.35 -23.57 9.94
N SER A 131 -5.16 -23.29 11.22
CA SER A 131 -3.82 -23.16 11.79
C SER A 131 -3.67 -23.84 13.13
N SER A 132 -2.41 -24.17 13.48
CA SER A 132 -1.96 -24.55 14.81
C SER A 132 -1.18 -23.39 15.39
N LYS A 133 -1.70 -22.77 16.44
CA LYS A 133 -1.15 -21.57 17.09
C LYS A 133 -0.71 -21.88 18.51
N GLU A 134 0.43 -21.34 18.92
CA GLU A 134 0.91 -21.37 20.30
C GLU A 134 1.42 -19.99 20.70
N ILE A 135 0.87 -19.45 21.79
CA ILE A 135 1.39 -18.27 22.50
C ILE A 135 1.84 -18.75 23.88
N LYS A 136 3.13 -18.55 24.20
CA LYS A 136 3.72 -19.08 25.43
C LYS A 136 4.55 -18.04 26.16
N ASP A 137 4.36 -17.94 27.45
CA ASP A 137 5.27 -17.24 28.36
C ASP A 137 6.43 -18.19 28.72
N GLU A 138 7.63 -17.91 28.22
CA GLU A 138 8.83 -18.73 28.47
C GLU A 138 9.34 -18.60 29.94
N GLY A 139 8.88 -17.60 30.69
CA GLY A 139 9.23 -17.42 32.08
C GLY A 139 8.47 -18.37 33.00
N THR A 140 7.20 -18.57 32.72
CA THR A 140 6.30 -19.43 33.53
C THR A 140 6.04 -20.79 32.87
N GLY A 141 6.33 -20.93 31.58
CA GLY A 141 5.97 -22.10 30.77
C GLY A 141 4.48 -22.16 30.40
N VAL A 142 3.68 -21.18 30.80
CA VAL A 142 2.23 -21.18 30.58
C VAL A 142 1.90 -20.79 29.14
N LYS A 143 0.99 -21.55 28.53
CA LYS A 143 0.40 -21.23 27.23
C LYS A 143 -0.87 -20.39 27.39
N SER A 144 -1.06 -19.45 26.47
CA SER A 144 -2.32 -18.69 26.38
C SER A 144 -3.49 -19.63 26.06
N SER A 145 -4.69 -19.27 26.54
CA SER A 145 -5.96 -19.93 26.15
C SER A 145 -6.26 -19.89 24.66
N ASP A 146 -5.63 -18.97 23.92
CA ASP A 146 -5.75 -18.85 22.46
C ASP A 146 -4.83 -19.82 21.69
N SER A 147 -4.08 -20.67 22.42
CA SER A 147 -3.25 -21.71 21.80
C SER A 147 -4.07 -22.93 21.44
N GLY A 148 -3.81 -23.51 20.28
CA GLY A 148 -4.50 -24.71 19.82
C GLY A 148 -4.57 -24.81 18.29
N VAL A 149 -5.31 -25.81 17.82
CA VAL A 149 -5.64 -26.00 16.40
C VAL A 149 -7.07 -25.54 16.16
N GLY A 150 -7.27 -24.75 15.11
CA GLY A 150 -8.62 -24.23 14.80
C GLY A 150 -8.78 -23.78 13.37
N VAL A 151 -10.01 -23.59 13.00
CA VAL A 151 -10.44 -22.86 11.79
C VAL A 151 -10.97 -21.52 12.23
N ASP A 152 -10.55 -20.46 11.58
CA ASP A 152 -11.00 -19.11 11.88
C ASP A 152 -11.34 -18.33 10.61
N VAL A 153 -12.36 -17.46 10.69
CA VAL A 153 -12.69 -16.48 9.66
C VAL A 153 -12.27 -15.12 10.20
N LYS A 154 -11.10 -14.68 9.76
CA LYS A 154 -10.48 -13.43 10.27
C LYS A 154 -11.17 -12.16 9.79
N ARG A 155 -11.73 -12.19 8.57
CA ARG A 155 -12.41 -11.07 7.94
C ARG A 155 -13.51 -11.58 7.02
N PHE A 156 -14.60 -10.86 7.00
CA PHE A 156 -15.67 -11.03 6.03
C PHE A 156 -16.15 -9.65 5.59
N TYR A 157 -15.54 -9.15 4.53
CA TYR A 157 -15.96 -7.89 3.93
C TYR A 157 -17.16 -8.14 3.00
N PHE A 158 -18.25 -7.43 3.25
CA PHE A 158 -19.35 -7.31 2.31
C PHE A 158 -19.43 -5.86 1.86
N THR A 159 -19.30 -5.62 0.55
CA THR A 159 -19.16 -4.29 -0.02
C THR A 159 -20.25 -4.01 -1.04
N VAL A 160 -20.91 -2.88 -0.89
CA VAL A 160 -21.84 -2.30 -1.86
C VAL A 160 -21.25 -0.99 -2.32
N ASN A 161 -21.05 -0.85 -3.63
CA ASN A 161 -20.68 0.42 -4.28
C ASN A 161 -21.87 0.87 -5.11
N HIS A 162 -22.19 2.16 -5.04
CA HIS A 162 -23.24 2.78 -5.83
C HIS A 162 -22.71 4.05 -6.50
N ASP A 163 -22.63 4.01 -7.82
CA ASP A 163 -22.27 5.16 -8.64
C ASP A 163 -23.57 5.85 -9.07
N PHE A 164 -23.83 7.05 -8.59
CA PHE A 164 -24.98 7.87 -8.97
C PHE A 164 -24.80 8.41 -10.38
N ASP A 165 -23.60 8.91 -10.65
CA ASP A 165 -23.14 9.48 -11.92
C ASP A 165 -21.59 9.39 -12.01
N PRO A 166 -20.92 9.90 -13.07
CA PRO A 166 -19.45 9.86 -13.19
C PRO A 166 -18.69 10.59 -12.07
N THR A 167 -19.33 11.50 -11.35
CA THR A 167 -18.73 12.32 -10.29
C THR A 167 -19.03 11.78 -8.91
N TRP A 168 -20.30 11.40 -8.65
CA TRP A 168 -20.77 11.02 -7.33
C TRP A 168 -20.93 9.54 -7.15
N SER A 169 -20.41 9.03 -6.07
CA SER A 169 -20.58 7.63 -5.67
C SER A 169 -20.68 7.49 -4.14
N ALA A 170 -21.16 6.34 -3.70
CA ALA A 170 -21.18 5.95 -2.29
C ALA A 170 -20.64 4.53 -2.15
N GLN A 171 -20.00 4.25 -1.03
CA GLN A 171 -19.59 2.90 -0.64
C GLN A 171 -20.10 2.59 0.76
N PHE A 172 -20.60 1.37 0.91
CA PHE A 172 -20.83 0.73 2.19
C PHE A 172 -20.02 -0.56 2.24
N GLN A 173 -19.30 -0.79 3.35
CA GLN A 173 -18.60 -2.05 3.61
C GLN A 173 -18.78 -2.43 5.07
N SER A 174 -19.33 -3.64 5.31
CA SER A 174 -19.29 -4.26 6.63
C SER A 174 -18.09 -5.18 6.77
N ASP A 175 -17.72 -5.48 8.00
CA ASP A 175 -16.71 -6.46 8.39
C ASP A 175 -17.20 -7.21 9.61
N ILE A 176 -16.57 -8.32 9.94
CA ILE A 176 -16.80 -9.05 11.18
C ILE A 176 -15.66 -8.87 12.16
N GLY A 177 -15.94 -8.93 13.43
CA GLY A 177 -14.95 -8.91 14.52
C GLY A 177 -15.38 -9.81 15.66
N ASP A 178 -14.41 -10.27 16.42
CA ASP A 178 -14.66 -11.01 17.66
C ASP A 178 -15.30 -10.09 18.70
N ALA A 179 -16.52 -10.42 19.10
CA ALA A 179 -17.28 -9.72 20.15
C ALA A 179 -16.87 -10.11 21.58
N GLY A 180 -15.79 -10.87 21.75
CA GLY A 180 -15.29 -11.32 23.05
C GLY A 180 -16.08 -12.45 23.72
N ALA A 181 -17.17 -12.93 23.12
CA ALA A 181 -18.03 -13.99 23.63
C ALA A 181 -18.05 -15.23 22.72
N LYS A 182 -16.97 -15.48 21.98
CA LYS A 182 -16.88 -16.56 20.95
C LYS A 182 -17.97 -16.46 19.87
N ARG A 183 -18.35 -15.23 19.53
CA ARG A 183 -19.25 -14.92 18.42
C ARG A 183 -18.70 -13.73 17.64
N TYR A 184 -19.09 -13.64 16.38
CA TYR A 184 -18.77 -12.50 15.54
C TYR A 184 -19.87 -11.46 15.58
N ASP A 185 -19.50 -10.21 15.75
CA ASP A 185 -20.36 -9.06 15.49
C ASP A 185 -20.06 -8.50 14.10
N VAL A 186 -21.14 -8.10 13.41
CA VAL A 186 -21.02 -7.38 12.13
C VAL A 186 -21.01 -5.89 12.43
N PHE A 187 -20.02 -5.18 11.90
CA PHE A 187 -19.91 -3.74 12.06
C PHE A 187 -19.61 -3.03 10.74
N VAL A 188 -19.84 -1.72 10.72
CA VAL A 188 -19.56 -0.88 9.57
C VAL A 188 -18.06 -0.53 9.59
N LYS A 189 -17.33 -0.95 8.55
CA LYS A 189 -15.94 -0.56 8.35
C LYS A 189 -15.82 0.69 7.51
N LYS A 190 -16.55 0.75 6.38
CA LYS A 190 -16.58 1.91 5.49
C LYS A 190 -18.03 2.31 5.19
N ALA A 191 -18.28 3.59 5.24
CA ALA A 191 -19.54 4.20 4.82
C ALA A 191 -19.25 5.65 4.46
N PHE A 192 -19.13 5.95 3.17
CA PHE A 192 -18.80 7.28 2.70
C PHE A 192 -19.50 7.64 1.39
N ILE A 193 -19.65 8.95 1.17
CA ILE A 193 -19.97 9.54 -0.12
C ILE A 193 -18.68 10.09 -0.71
N GLN A 194 -18.50 9.90 -2.02
CA GLN A 194 -17.34 10.36 -2.77
C GLN A 194 -17.75 11.31 -3.88
N ALA A 195 -17.00 12.40 -4.03
CA ALA A 195 -17.00 13.24 -5.21
C ALA A 195 -15.67 13.12 -5.95
N LYS A 196 -15.67 12.58 -7.16
CA LYS A 196 -14.51 12.50 -8.05
C LYS A 196 -14.61 13.63 -9.08
N LEU A 197 -13.97 14.77 -8.83
CA LEU A 197 -13.97 15.91 -9.74
C LEU A 197 -12.95 15.72 -10.87
N ALA A 198 -11.81 15.07 -10.56
CA ALA A 198 -10.75 14.71 -11.49
C ALA A 198 -9.95 13.55 -10.89
N ASN A 199 -8.95 13.00 -11.61
CA ASN A 199 -8.02 12.03 -11.03
C ASN A 199 -7.17 12.64 -9.91
N GLU A 200 -6.92 13.93 -9.99
CA GLU A 200 -6.19 14.74 -9.02
C GLU A 200 -7.06 15.22 -7.86
N ALA A 201 -8.39 15.11 -7.93
CA ALA A 201 -9.27 15.73 -6.95
C ALA A 201 -10.46 14.82 -6.63
N ILE A 202 -10.27 13.97 -5.63
CA ILE A 202 -11.27 13.06 -5.09
C ILE A 202 -11.48 13.42 -3.62
N PHE A 203 -12.73 13.63 -3.24
CA PHE A 203 -13.13 13.90 -1.86
C PHE A 203 -14.00 12.76 -1.35
N ARG A 204 -13.85 12.40 -0.07
CA ARG A 204 -14.72 11.45 0.62
C ARG A 204 -15.14 12.02 1.95
N LEU A 205 -16.40 11.83 2.30
CA LEU A 205 -16.95 12.17 3.61
C LEU A 205 -17.61 10.94 4.22
N GLY A 206 -17.14 10.53 5.40
CA GLY A 206 -17.60 9.36 6.11
C GLY A 206 -16.45 8.49 6.62
N SER A 207 -16.72 7.20 6.88
CA SER A 207 -15.66 6.24 7.20
C SER A 207 -15.05 5.69 5.92
N ALA A 208 -13.76 5.96 5.70
CA ALA A 208 -13.01 5.52 4.53
C ALA A 208 -11.61 5.06 4.92
N ASP A 209 -10.88 4.50 3.95
CA ASP A 209 -9.50 4.03 4.16
C ASP A 209 -8.59 5.15 4.66
N ALA A 210 -7.84 4.87 5.73
CA ALA A 210 -6.80 5.76 6.21
C ALA A 210 -5.61 5.79 5.22
N PRO A 211 -4.87 6.91 5.15
CA PRO A 211 -3.85 7.11 4.11
C PRO A 211 -2.72 6.09 4.08
N TRP A 212 -2.28 5.54 5.24
CA TRP A 212 -1.08 4.70 5.32
C TRP A 212 -1.36 3.20 5.23
N ILE A 213 -2.06 2.63 6.21
CA ILE A 213 -2.18 1.16 6.36
C ILE A 213 -2.74 0.48 5.10
N PRO A 214 -3.88 0.88 4.53
CA PRO A 214 -4.42 0.23 3.32
C PRO A 214 -3.51 0.35 2.11
N PHE A 215 -2.73 1.43 2.03
CA PHE A 215 -1.74 1.61 0.97
C PHE A 215 -0.61 0.58 1.08
N VAL A 216 -0.05 0.40 2.28
CA VAL A 216 1.00 -0.60 2.53
C VAL A 216 0.47 -2.01 2.33
N GLU A 217 -0.76 -2.32 2.81
CA GLU A 217 -1.44 -3.61 2.59
C GLU A 217 -1.55 -3.96 1.11
N GLY A 218 -1.91 -2.97 0.27
CA GLY A 218 -2.01 -3.13 -1.19
C GLY A 218 -0.67 -3.46 -1.85
N ILE A 219 0.43 -2.90 -1.32
CA ILE A 219 1.79 -3.14 -1.82
C ILE A 219 2.33 -4.48 -1.30
N TYR A 220 2.16 -4.77 0.00
CA TYR A 220 2.57 -6.03 0.62
C TYR A 220 1.84 -7.22 0.00
N GLY A 221 0.52 -7.11 -0.23
CA GLY A 221 -0.29 -8.08 -0.98
C GLY A 221 -0.65 -9.36 -0.22
N GLN A 222 -0.17 -9.58 1.00
CA GLN A 222 -0.42 -10.77 1.82
C GLN A 222 -1.15 -10.45 3.13
N ARG A 223 -2.03 -9.44 3.08
CA ARG A 223 -2.85 -9.02 4.20
C ARG A 223 -3.73 -10.13 4.77
N TYR A 224 -4.13 -11.10 3.94
CA TYR A 224 -4.92 -12.25 4.36
C TYR A 224 -4.14 -13.18 5.30
N LEU A 225 -2.81 -13.17 5.21
CA LEU A 225 -1.92 -13.93 6.09
C LEU A 225 -1.60 -13.13 7.36
N GLU A 226 -1.19 -11.85 7.21
CA GLU A 226 -0.75 -11.03 8.34
C GLU A 226 -0.97 -9.54 8.08
N ASN A 227 -1.27 -8.80 9.15
CA ASN A 227 -1.35 -7.34 9.15
C ASN A 227 0.03 -6.73 8.82
N THR A 228 0.05 -5.54 8.21
CA THR A 228 1.30 -4.76 8.08
C THR A 228 1.82 -4.32 9.44
N LEU A 229 3.07 -3.89 9.53
CA LEU A 229 3.74 -3.64 10.81
C LEU A 229 2.98 -2.65 11.69
N THR A 230 2.63 -1.48 11.14
CA THR A 230 1.91 -0.42 11.90
C THR A 230 0.52 -0.88 12.34
N ASP A 231 -0.18 -1.69 11.53
CA ASP A 231 -1.48 -2.28 11.87
C ASP A 231 -1.35 -3.38 12.93
N ALA A 232 -0.39 -4.30 12.76
CA ALA A 232 -0.15 -5.41 13.67
C ALA A 232 0.19 -4.95 15.10
N LEU A 233 0.86 -3.81 15.22
CA LEU A 233 1.26 -3.22 16.49
C LEU A 233 0.32 -2.11 16.99
N SER A 234 -0.79 -1.87 16.30
CA SER A 234 -1.78 -0.84 16.62
C SER A 234 -1.21 0.60 16.67
N PHE A 235 -0.19 0.88 15.84
CA PHE A 235 0.32 2.23 15.61
C PHE A 235 -0.41 2.94 14.46
N GLY A 236 -1.62 2.52 14.14
CA GLY A 236 -2.49 3.11 13.13
C GLY A 236 -3.86 2.45 13.12
N THR A 237 -4.72 2.91 12.23
CA THR A 237 -6.01 2.30 11.89
C THR A 237 -6.15 2.21 10.39
N SER A 238 -6.80 1.17 9.89
CA SER A 238 -6.99 0.99 8.44
C SER A 238 -8.13 1.83 7.86
N ALA A 239 -9.01 2.39 8.67
CA ALA A 239 -10.06 3.33 8.25
C ALA A 239 -10.47 4.21 9.43
N ASP A 240 -10.99 5.40 9.14
CA ASP A 240 -11.54 6.31 10.15
C ASP A 240 -12.66 7.19 9.56
N TRP A 241 -13.45 7.79 10.45
CA TRP A 241 -14.52 8.72 10.13
C TRP A 241 -13.95 10.11 9.93
N GLY A 242 -14.09 10.66 8.72
CA GLY A 242 -13.49 11.96 8.43
C GLY A 242 -13.83 12.50 7.06
N LEU A 243 -13.09 13.56 6.70
CA LEU A 243 -13.00 14.11 5.36
C LEU A 243 -11.66 13.72 4.77
N HIS A 244 -11.69 13.16 3.57
CA HIS A 244 -10.50 12.73 2.84
C HIS A 244 -10.37 13.53 1.55
N PHE A 245 -9.15 13.86 1.20
CA PHE A 245 -8.75 14.42 -0.09
C PHE A 245 -7.61 13.59 -0.65
N LEU A 246 -7.84 12.95 -1.80
CA LEU A 246 -6.87 12.07 -2.42
C LEU A 246 -6.84 12.24 -3.94
N GLY A 247 -5.76 11.80 -4.54
CA GLY A 247 -5.62 11.89 -5.98
C GLY A 247 -4.32 11.34 -6.50
N LYS A 248 -4.20 11.36 -7.83
CA LYS A 248 -2.98 11.04 -8.57
C LYS A 248 -2.70 12.13 -9.59
N ALA A 249 -1.44 12.56 -9.69
CA ALA A 249 -0.99 13.61 -10.60
C ALA A 249 0.23 13.14 -11.40
N ALA A 250 0.72 13.98 -12.31
CA ALA A 250 1.90 13.72 -13.13
C ALA A 250 1.85 12.37 -13.85
N GLY A 251 0.75 12.06 -14.53
CA GLY A 251 0.57 10.80 -15.24
C GLY A 251 0.49 9.57 -14.32
N ASN A 252 -0.05 9.74 -13.12
CA ASN A 252 -0.12 8.77 -12.02
C ASN A 252 1.20 8.51 -11.28
N MET A 253 2.29 9.19 -11.63
CA MET A 253 3.58 9.06 -10.96
C MET A 253 3.52 9.54 -9.50
N LEU A 254 2.75 10.59 -9.22
CA LEU A 254 2.54 11.16 -7.89
C LEU A 254 1.16 10.76 -7.36
N GLY A 255 1.12 10.10 -6.21
CA GLY A 255 -0.11 9.80 -5.47
C GLY A 255 -0.11 10.51 -4.11
N TYR A 256 -1.28 10.93 -3.64
CA TYR A 256 -1.44 11.53 -2.32
C TYR A 256 -2.79 11.18 -1.72
N ASP A 257 -2.84 11.18 -0.39
CA ASP A 257 -4.05 10.96 0.40
C ASP A 257 -3.90 11.73 1.71
N PHE A 258 -4.86 12.60 2.03
CA PHE A 258 -4.90 13.39 3.25
C PHE A 258 -6.26 13.21 3.91
N MET A 259 -6.25 13.06 5.22
CA MET A 259 -7.44 12.82 6.03
C MET A 259 -7.47 13.76 7.23
N VAL A 260 -8.65 14.34 7.49
CA VAL A 260 -9.01 14.97 8.77
C VAL A 260 -10.07 14.07 9.40
N SER A 261 -9.79 13.48 10.54
CA SER A 261 -10.64 12.44 11.13
C SER A 261 -10.96 12.63 12.60
N ASN A 262 -11.85 11.76 13.09
CA ASN A 262 -12.14 11.66 14.52
C ASN A 262 -10.99 11.08 15.34
N GLY A 263 -10.08 10.30 14.71
CA GLY A 263 -8.85 9.78 15.30
C GLY A 263 -8.97 8.47 16.10
N LYS A 264 -10.19 7.93 16.29
CA LYS A 264 -10.39 6.72 17.10
C LYS A 264 -10.63 5.45 16.27
N GLY A 265 -10.55 5.59 14.95
CA GLY A 265 -10.78 4.50 14.01
C GLY A 265 -12.26 4.22 13.74
N TYR A 266 -12.51 3.41 12.72
CA TYR A 266 -13.86 3.10 12.22
C TYR A 266 -14.75 2.37 13.22
N SER A 267 -14.18 1.52 14.08
CA SER A 267 -14.92 0.70 15.05
C SER A 267 -15.39 1.47 16.29
N SER A 268 -14.91 2.68 16.48
CA SER A 268 -15.21 3.49 17.66
C SER A 268 -15.48 4.96 17.30
N PRO A 269 -16.50 5.24 16.46
CA PRO A 269 -16.82 6.63 16.10
C PRO A 269 -17.16 7.42 17.37
N SER A 270 -16.38 8.45 17.66
CA SER A 270 -16.55 9.25 18.87
C SER A 270 -16.25 10.71 18.57
N ARG A 271 -16.78 11.59 19.41
CA ARG A 271 -16.45 13.01 19.39
C ARG A 271 -15.41 13.31 20.47
N SER A 272 -14.44 14.15 20.13
CA SER A 272 -13.44 14.69 21.05
C SER A 272 -13.33 16.20 20.87
N LYS A 273 -12.48 16.87 21.65
CA LYS A 273 -12.24 18.32 21.52
C LYS A 273 -11.40 18.71 20.31
N SER A 274 -10.82 17.74 19.61
CA SER A 274 -9.92 17.94 18.47
C SER A 274 -10.23 16.98 17.34
N VAL A 275 -9.73 17.30 16.17
CA VAL A 275 -9.63 16.39 15.03
C VAL A 275 -8.18 15.97 14.84
N ASP A 276 -7.98 14.85 14.16
CA ASP A 276 -6.67 14.30 13.88
C ASP A 276 -6.37 14.41 12.39
N PHE A 277 -5.10 14.49 12.06
CA PHE A 277 -4.61 14.63 10.68
C PHE A 277 -3.72 13.44 10.33
N GLU A 278 -3.98 12.81 9.21
CA GLU A 278 -3.09 11.81 8.61
C GLU A 278 -2.90 12.13 7.13
N GLY A 279 -1.69 11.88 6.63
CA GLY A 279 -1.41 12.12 5.21
C GLY A 279 -0.33 11.20 4.69
N ARG A 280 -0.37 10.95 3.39
CA ARG A 280 0.61 10.18 2.64
C ARG A 280 0.86 10.82 1.28
N VAL A 281 2.13 10.83 0.89
CA VAL A 281 2.56 11.12 -0.49
C VAL A 281 3.34 9.91 -0.98
N SER A 282 3.06 9.47 -2.20
CA SER A 282 3.74 8.35 -2.86
C SER A 282 4.24 8.74 -4.24
N LEU A 283 5.33 8.14 -4.66
CA LEU A 283 5.98 8.40 -5.93
C LEU A 283 6.28 7.06 -6.62
N GLU A 284 5.91 6.94 -7.89
CA GLU A 284 6.21 5.83 -8.78
C GLU A 284 7.09 6.34 -9.95
N PRO A 285 8.40 6.64 -9.68
CA PRO A 285 9.24 7.36 -10.64
C PRO A 285 9.63 6.51 -11.85
N VAL A 286 9.65 5.20 -11.67
CA VAL A 286 9.87 4.21 -12.73
C VAL A 286 8.97 3.01 -12.48
N GLN A 287 8.69 2.25 -13.52
CA GLN A 287 7.85 1.06 -13.43
C GLN A 287 8.33 0.10 -12.32
N GLY A 288 7.43 -0.27 -11.42
CA GLY A 288 7.68 -1.20 -10.33
C GLY A 288 8.29 -0.59 -9.07
N LEU A 289 8.87 0.63 -9.10
CA LEU A 289 9.39 1.31 -7.92
C LEU A 289 8.31 2.19 -7.30
N THR A 290 7.98 1.91 -6.05
CA THR A 290 7.09 2.74 -5.24
C THR A 290 7.85 3.25 -4.03
N LEU A 291 7.87 4.55 -3.83
CA LEU A 291 8.37 5.23 -2.65
C LEU A 291 7.21 5.97 -1.99
N ALA A 292 7.16 5.97 -0.67
CA ALA A 292 6.14 6.74 0.03
C ALA A 292 6.63 7.25 1.38
N ILE A 293 6.10 8.39 1.78
CA ILE A 293 6.18 8.91 3.14
C ILE A 293 4.78 9.21 3.65
N GLY A 294 4.59 9.02 4.94
CA GLY A 294 3.33 9.30 5.63
C GLY A 294 3.57 9.99 6.96
N GLY A 295 2.52 10.54 7.51
CA GLY A 295 2.56 11.14 8.83
C GLY A 295 1.18 11.28 9.45
N TYR A 296 1.15 11.27 10.77
CA TYR A 296 -0.05 11.45 11.58
C TYR A 296 0.25 12.44 12.72
N SER A 297 -0.74 13.26 13.06
CA SER A 297 -0.71 14.14 14.24
C SER A 297 -2.13 14.33 14.78
N GLY A 298 -2.33 14.01 16.06
CA GLY A 298 -3.64 14.15 16.67
C GLY A 298 -3.72 13.70 18.12
N LYS A 299 -4.94 13.63 18.62
CA LYS A 299 -5.24 13.17 19.97
C LYS A 299 -5.88 11.78 20.00
N ARG A 300 -5.92 11.09 18.87
CA ARG A 300 -6.51 9.76 18.71
C ARG A 300 -7.97 9.66 19.21
N GLY A 301 -8.73 10.77 19.05
CA GLY A 301 -10.09 10.88 19.55
C GLY A 301 -10.23 10.72 21.09
N LEU A 302 -9.14 10.92 21.86
CA LEU A 302 -9.09 10.68 23.30
C LEU A 302 -9.20 11.96 24.13
N ASP A 303 -9.16 13.16 23.51
CA ASP A 303 -9.24 14.43 24.22
C ASP A 303 -10.69 14.77 24.56
N THR A 304 -11.08 14.58 25.81
CA THR A 304 -12.45 14.84 26.32
C THR A 304 -12.40 15.67 27.60
N ASP A 305 -13.56 16.17 28.06
CA ASP A 305 -13.63 16.88 29.34
C ASP A 305 -13.28 15.97 30.53
N ALA A 306 -13.69 14.71 30.46
CA ALA A 306 -13.39 13.73 31.51
C ALA A 306 -11.94 13.25 31.47
N ALA A 307 -11.28 13.29 30.32
CA ALA A 307 -9.89 12.86 30.14
C ALA A 307 -9.17 13.83 29.18
N PRO A 308 -8.74 15.01 29.64
CA PRO A 308 -8.03 15.96 28.80
C PRO A 308 -6.70 15.41 28.29
N ALA A 309 -6.41 15.64 27.01
CA ALA A 309 -5.15 15.24 26.40
C ALA A 309 -3.97 15.99 27.05
N LYS A 310 -2.90 15.26 27.34
CA LYS A 310 -1.63 15.78 27.85
C LYS A 310 -0.54 15.77 26.77
N HIS A 311 -0.68 14.91 25.79
CA HIS A 311 0.27 14.74 24.69
C HIS A 311 -0.46 14.78 23.35
N THR A 312 0.31 15.01 22.30
CA THR A 312 -0.12 14.81 20.90
C THR A 312 0.56 13.57 20.37
N ALA A 313 -0.22 12.60 19.96
CA ALA A 313 0.33 11.45 19.25
C ALA A 313 0.81 11.90 17.88
N THR A 314 2.04 11.54 17.53
CA THR A 314 2.59 11.73 16.19
C THR A 314 3.14 10.43 15.65
N ARG A 315 3.11 10.28 14.34
CA ARG A 315 3.75 9.17 13.63
C ARG A 315 4.36 9.69 12.33
N PHE A 316 5.52 9.18 12.00
CA PHE A 316 6.14 9.31 10.69
C PHE A 316 6.34 7.92 10.11
N ASP A 317 6.04 7.78 8.84
CA ASP A 317 6.11 6.54 8.10
C ASP A 317 6.94 6.72 6.83
N ALA A 318 7.65 5.66 6.42
CA ALA A 318 8.36 5.59 5.15
C ALA A 318 8.25 4.19 4.55
N LEU A 319 8.13 4.12 3.22
CA LEU A 319 8.03 2.87 2.46
C LEU A 319 8.88 2.95 1.20
N ALA A 320 9.56 1.86 0.89
CA ALA A 320 10.13 1.60 -0.42
C ALA A 320 9.77 0.19 -0.87
N ASN A 321 9.34 0.03 -2.12
CA ASN A 321 9.04 -1.26 -2.72
C ASN A 321 9.45 -1.27 -4.17
N TYR A 322 10.08 -2.37 -4.62
CA TYR A 322 10.44 -2.57 -6.01
C TYR A 322 9.97 -3.94 -6.49
N ALA A 323 9.20 -3.93 -7.58
CA ALA A 323 8.69 -5.12 -8.25
C ALA A 323 9.30 -5.18 -9.66
N ILE A 324 10.16 -6.16 -9.91
CA ILE A 324 10.82 -6.37 -11.19
C ILE A 324 10.80 -7.85 -11.58
N GLY A 325 10.21 -8.15 -12.74
CA GLY A 325 10.06 -9.54 -13.18
C GLY A 325 9.34 -10.39 -12.11
N PRO A 326 9.94 -11.53 -11.70
CA PRO A 326 9.34 -12.40 -10.71
C PRO A 326 9.55 -11.93 -9.25
N VAL A 327 10.35 -10.90 -9.02
CA VAL A 327 10.77 -10.47 -7.67
C VAL A 327 10.00 -9.24 -7.24
N ARG A 328 9.51 -9.25 -6.00
CA ARG A 328 9.08 -8.06 -5.27
C ARG A 328 9.86 -7.99 -3.96
N ILE A 329 10.54 -6.89 -3.72
CA ILE A 329 11.21 -6.57 -2.47
C ILE A 329 10.70 -5.24 -1.94
N GLY A 330 10.42 -5.16 -0.67
CA GLY A 330 9.93 -3.93 -0.06
C GLY A 330 10.13 -3.88 1.43
N GLY A 331 9.83 -2.73 2.00
CA GLY A 331 9.89 -2.52 3.44
C GLY A 331 9.22 -1.23 3.85
N GLU A 332 8.81 -1.19 5.10
CA GLU A 332 8.28 0.00 5.77
C GLU A 332 9.06 0.28 7.06
N TYR A 333 9.07 1.54 7.45
CA TYR A 333 9.60 2.04 8.71
C TYR A 333 8.59 2.99 9.32
N PHE A 334 8.43 2.94 10.64
CA PHE A 334 7.71 3.97 11.36
C PHE A 334 8.47 4.44 12.61
N THR A 335 8.19 5.67 13.03
CA THR A 335 8.47 6.17 14.36
C THR A 335 7.25 6.90 14.89
N ALA A 336 6.96 6.72 16.18
CA ALA A 336 5.80 7.34 16.82
C ALA A 336 6.19 7.89 18.19
N ASP A 337 5.71 9.11 18.47
CA ASP A 337 5.84 9.75 19.78
C ASP A 337 4.44 9.81 20.41
N ASP A 338 4.35 9.44 21.68
CA ASP A 338 3.15 9.52 22.53
C ASP A 338 1.91 8.78 22.01
N TRP A 339 2.08 7.83 21.08
CA TRP A 339 0.98 7.15 20.40
C TRP A 339 -0.05 6.56 21.37
N ASN A 340 0.42 5.86 22.40
CA ASN A 340 -0.44 5.27 23.44
C ASN A 340 -0.45 6.08 24.75
N ARG A 341 -0.05 7.35 24.70
CA ARG A 341 0.18 8.19 25.90
C ARG A 341 -0.59 9.50 25.90
N VAL A 342 -1.53 9.70 24.97
CA VAL A 342 -2.25 10.96 24.79
C VAL A 342 -2.82 11.55 26.09
N THR A 343 -3.43 10.73 26.93
CA THR A 343 -4.00 11.17 28.22
C THR A 343 -3.11 10.83 29.43
N ALA A 344 -2.00 10.15 29.23
CA ALA A 344 -1.11 9.72 30.29
C ALA A 344 -0.19 10.86 30.78
N ALA A 345 0.36 10.73 31.99
CA ALA A 345 1.24 11.75 32.56
C ALA A 345 2.61 11.79 31.89
N ALA A 346 3.16 10.63 31.53
CA ALA A 346 4.47 10.51 30.92
C ALA A 346 4.34 10.09 29.45
N GLY A 347 5.12 10.73 28.59
CA GLY A 347 5.24 10.40 27.18
C GLY A 347 6.09 9.16 26.92
N ASP A 348 6.00 8.61 25.70
CA ASP A 348 6.80 7.47 25.25
C ASP A 348 7.10 7.59 23.76
N LYS A 349 8.14 6.89 23.32
CA LYS A 349 8.55 6.82 21.91
C LYS A 349 8.56 5.38 21.44
N SER A 350 8.26 5.19 20.18
CA SER A 350 8.25 3.88 19.55
C SER A 350 8.88 3.96 18.17
N ASP A 351 9.44 2.86 17.68
CA ASP A 351 9.82 2.71 16.29
C ASP A 351 9.78 1.24 15.85
N GLY A 352 9.81 1.02 14.56
CA GLY A 352 9.88 -0.31 13.99
C GLY A 352 10.11 -0.28 12.48
N TYR A 353 10.53 -1.42 11.96
CA TYR A 353 10.69 -1.65 10.52
C TYR A 353 10.23 -3.05 10.13
N SER A 354 9.77 -3.17 8.91
CA SER A 354 9.39 -4.41 8.25
C SER A 354 10.12 -4.51 6.91
N GLY A 355 10.53 -5.71 6.54
CA GLY A 355 11.06 -6.00 5.22
C GLY A 355 10.45 -7.29 4.68
N TRP A 356 10.09 -7.31 3.39
CA TRP A 356 9.52 -8.47 2.74
C TRP A 356 10.14 -8.76 1.39
N LEU A 357 10.13 -10.04 1.03
CA LEU A 357 10.56 -10.56 -0.26
C LEU A 357 9.51 -11.52 -0.79
N GLN A 358 9.19 -11.41 -2.08
CA GLN A 358 8.34 -12.34 -2.78
C GLN A 358 9.02 -12.73 -4.10
N PHE A 359 8.93 -14.02 -4.45
CA PHE A 359 9.45 -14.56 -5.68
C PHE A 359 8.37 -15.40 -6.38
N ALA A 360 7.85 -14.92 -7.49
CA ALA A 360 6.92 -15.67 -8.32
C ALA A 360 7.67 -16.75 -9.10
N VAL A 361 7.46 -17.99 -8.72
CA VAL A 361 8.03 -19.15 -9.42
C VAL A 361 7.40 -19.30 -10.79
N ASP A 362 6.09 -19.11 -10.83
CA ASP A 362 5.25 -19.06 -12.03
C ASP A 362 3.99 -18.19 -11.74
N PRO A 363 3.03 -18.04 -12.68
CA PRO A 363 1.82 -17.25 -12.46
C PRO A 363 0.91 -17.73 -11.32
N ALA A 364 1.05 -19.00 -10.89
CA ALA A 364 0.24 -19.61 -9.83
C ALA A 364 0.97 -19.67 -8.48
N TRP A 365 2.29 -19.75 -8.45
CA TRP A 365 3.06 -20.03 -7.25
C TRP A 365 4.02 -18.89 -6.90
N THR A 366 4.00 -18.46 -5.64
CA THR A 366 4.90 -17.42 -5.12
C THR A 366 5.50 -17.87 -3.79
N LEU A 367 6.81 -17.82 -3.68
CA LEU A 367 7.53 -17.93 -2.40
C LEU A 367 7.57 -16.56 -1.75
N PHE A 368 7.45 -16.51 -0.43
CA PHE A 368 7.49 -15.23 0.28
C PHE A 368 8.13 -15.35 1.66
N GLY A 369 8.62 -14.24 2.16
CA GLY A 369 9.07 -14.08 3.52
C GLY A 369 9.00 -12.61 3.96
N ARG A 370 8.84 -12.40 5.27
CA ARG A 370 8.82 -11.09 5.91
C ARG A 370 9.50 -11.17 7.27
N TYR A 371 10.17 -10.08 7.63
CA TYR A 371 10.75 -9.87 8.95
C TYR A 371 10.37 -8.50 9.47
N ASP A 372 9.95 -8.43 10.75
CA ASP A 372 9.67 -7.19 11.46
C ASP A 372 10.52 -7.09 12.71
N SER A 373 10.89 -5.86 13.08
CA SER A 373 11.50 -5.56 14.36
C SER A 373 10.93 -4.25 14.89
N ALA A 374 10.60 -4.20 16.17
CA ALA A 374 10.04 -2.99 16.78
C ALA A 374 10.52 -2.79 18.21
N ASN A 375 10.55 -1.52 18.60
CA ASN A 375 10.75 -1.04 19.95
C ASN A 375 9.47 -0.30 20.39
N PRO A 376 8.47 -1.00 20.93
CA PRO A 376 7.15 -0.41 21.22
C PRO A 376 7.16 0.64 22.33
N SER A 377 8.23 0.69 23.16
CA SER A 377 8.38 1.62 24.27
C SER A 377 9.87 1.91 24.48
N LYS A 378 10.35 3.04 23.97
CA LYS A 378 11.78 3.40 24.04
C LYS A 378 12.13 4.23 25.25
N THR A 379 11.17 4.99 25.77
CA THR A 379 11.39 5.90 26.91
C THR A 379 11.00 5.26 28.22
N LEU A 380 9.82 4.65 28.30
CA LEU A 380 9.30 4.08 29.53
C LEU A 380 9.83 2.65 29.80
N ASN A 381 10.02 1.86 28.74
CA ASN A 381 10.55 0.51 28.83
C ASN A 381 11.44 0.17 27.64
N SER A 382 12.67 0.63 27.66
CA SER A 382 13.63 0.40 26.58
C SER A 382 14.04 -1.08 26.39
N ALA A 383 13.72 -1.94 27.35
CA ALA A 383 13.94 -3.38 27.25
C ALA A 383 12.85 -4.09 26.45
N LEU A 384 11.69 -3.44 26.22
CA LEU A 384 10.59 -4.01 25.43
C LEU A 384 10.96 -4.04 23.95
N LYS A 385 11.17 -5.24 23.43
CA LYS A 385 11.58 -5.51 22.04
C LYS A 385 10.68 -6.56 21.44
N LEU A 386 10.31 -6.37 20.19
CA LEU A 386 9.52 -7.31 19.42
C LEU A 386 10.28 -7.69 18.15
N SER A 387 10.28 -8.98 17.83
CA SER A 387 10.69 -9.51 16.53
C SER A 387 9.59 -10.42 16.00
N TYR A 388 9.33 -10.35 14.70
CA TYR A 388 8.37 -11.21 14.01
C TYR A 388 8.95 -11.64 12.66
N TYR A 389 8.66 -12.85 12.23
CA TYR A 389 8.88 -13.28 10.86
C TYR A 389 7.79 -14.24 10.38
N ASN A 390 7.58 -14.26 9.08
CA ASN A 390 6.85 -15.32 8.40
C ASN A 390 7.57 -15.73 7.13
N ALA A 391 7.32 -16.97 6.71
CA ALA A 391 7.74 -17.48 5.42
C ALA A 391 6.76 -18.56 4.95
N GLY A 392 6.61 -18.68 3.64
CA GLY A 392 5.66 -19.63 3.09
C GLY A 392 5.62 -19.67 1.57
N VAL A 393 4.65 -20.42 1.09
CA VAL A 393 4.32 -20.53 -0.33
C VAL A 393 2.87 -20.16 -0.54
N GLN A 394 2.62 -19.29 -1.49
CA GLN A 394 1.28 -18.88 -1.93
C GLN A 394 0.95 -19.58 -3.24
N TRP A 395 -0.27 -20.07 -3.34
CA TRP A 395 -0.88 -20.65 -4.53
C TRP A 395 -2.10 -19.85 -4.95
N LYS A 396 -2.19 -19.53 -6.23
CA LYS A 396 -3.28 -18.80 -6.87
C LYS A 396 -3.93 -19.67 -7.94
N PRO A 397 -4.85 -20.58 -7.58
CA PRO A 397 -5.49 -21.49 -8.54
C PRO A 397 -6.42 -20.77 -9.51
N ALA A 398 -7.03 -19.66 -9.09
CA ALA A 398 -7.93 -18.84 -9.90
C ALA A 398 -7.87 -17.38 -9.43
N LYS A 399 -8.34 -16.43 -10.25
CA LYS A 399 -8.33 -15.00 -9.89
C LYS A 399 -8.92 -14.67 -8.51
N PRO A 400 -10.09 -15.22 -8.10
CA PRO A 400 -10.70 -14.85 -6.82
C PRO A 400 -10.07 -15.55 -5.61
N LEU A 401 -9.21 -16.57 -5.78
CA LEU A 401 -8.72 -17.40 -4.69
C LEU A 401 -7.21 -17.32 -4.54
N LEU A 402 -6.77 -17.02 -3.32
CA LEU A 402 -5.38 -17.17 -2.87
C LEU A 402 -5.36 -18.16 -1.70
N ALA A 403 -4.39 -19.05 -1.69
CA ALA A 403 -4.10 -19.95 -0.58
C ALA A 403 -2.63 -19.82 -0.23
N ALA A 404 -2.26 -19.87 1.05
CA ALA A 404 -0.86 -19.87 1.48
C ALA A 404 -0.65 -20.88 2.60
N LEU A 405 0.34 -21.74 2.42
CA LEU A 405 0.90 -22.54 3.50
C LEU A 405 2.09 -21.75 4.07
N ALA A 406 2.06 -21.46 5.36
CA ALA A 406 3.05 -20.59 5.99
C ALA A 406 3.36 -20.99 7.43
N TYR A 407 4.52 -20.53 7.87
CA TYR A 407 4.93 -20.51 9.27
C TYR A 407 5.15 -19.07 9.71
N LYS A 408 4.69 -18.74 10.93
CA LYS A 408 4.86 -17.46 11.58
C LYS A 408 5.49 -17.65 12.95
N TYR A 409 6.34 -16.71 13.32
CA TYR A 409 6.97 -16.66 14.64
C TYR A 409 7.07 -15.22 15.11
N ALA A 410 6.83 -15.00 16.40
CA ALA A 410 7.20 -13.75 17.06
C ALA A 410 7.81 -14.01 18.44
N ASP A 411 8.66 -13.09 18.89
CA ASP A 411 9.05 -13.01 20.30
C ASP A 411 8.97 -11.57 20.82
N VAL A 412 8.59 -11.46 22.09
CA VAL A 412 8.58 -10.21 22.84
C VAL A 412 9.41 -10.37 24.10
N LYS A 413 10.40 -9.49 24.30
CA LYS A 413 11.31 -9.45 25.43
C LYS A 413 11.05 -8.18 26.26
N GLY A 414 11.41 -8.23 27.54
CA GLY A 414 11.35 -7.05 28.41
C GLY A 414 9.93 -6.65 28.87
N GLY A 415 8.95 -7.53 28.72
CA GLY A 415 7.57 -7.30 29.12
C GLY A 415 6.58 -8.03 28.22
N THR A 416 5.33 -7.58 28.24
CA THR A 416 4.25 -8.09 27.37
C THR A 416 3.76 -6.99 26.46
N PHE A 417 3.49 -7.33 25.20
CA PHE A 417 2.94 -6.42 24.21
C PHE A 417 1.78 -7.08 23.44
N ALA A 418 0.69 -6.33 23.24
CA ALA A 418 -0.46 -6.79 22.47
C ALA A 418 -0.21 -6.54 20.96
N THR A 419 -0.40 -7.58 20.17
CA THR A 419 -0.30 -7.58 18.72
C THR A 419 -1.60 -8.05 18.08
N SER A 420 -1.72 -7.99 16.76
CA SER A 420 -2.82 -8.62 16.01
C SER A 420 -2.94 -10.14 16.25
N ASN A 421 -1.87 -10.80 16.69
CA ASN A 421 -1.82 -12.24 16.95
C ASN A 421 -2.10 -12.60 18.42
N GLY A 422 -2.33 -11.59 19.29
CA GLY A 422 -2.56 -11.73 20.72
C GLY A 422 -1.49 -11.03 21.57
N ALA A 423 -1.61 -11.14 22.87
CA ALA A 423 -0.63 -10.60 23.81
C ALA A 423 0.54 -11.58 23.94
N ILE A 424 1.74 -11.13 23.58
CA ILE A 424 2.96 -11.93 23.60
C ILE A 424 3.92 -11.29 24.62
N GLY A 425 4.57 -12.11 25.45
CA GLY A 425 5.56 -11.61 26.39
C GLY A 425 5.67 -12.44 27.65
N SER A 426 6.50 -11.96 28.58
CA SER A 426 6.67 -12.53 29.91
C SER A 426 6.82 -11.41 30.94
N ALA A 427 6.17 -11.58 32.08
CA ALA A 427 6.39 -10.73 33.25
C ALA A 427 7.67 -11.11 34.02
N THR A 428 8.25 -12.28 33.75
CA THR A 428 9.48 -12.76 34.37
C THR A 428 10.69 -12.03 33.81
N ALA A 429 11.48 -11.41 34.68
CA ALA A 429 12.66 -10.65 34.27
C ALA A 429 13.64 -11.50 33.45
N GLY A 430 14.13 -10.93 32.33
CA GLY A 430 15.05 -11.59 31.42
C GLY A 430 14.45 -12.73 30.58
N LYS A 431 13.16 -13.01 30.70
CA LYS A 431 12.44 -13.98 29.89
C LYS A 431 11.67 -13.30 28.78
N LYS A 432 11.27 -14.10 27.79
CA LYS A 432 10.44 -13.66 26.65
C LYS A 432 9.14 -14.42 26.59
N GLY A 433 8.18 -13.88 25.88
CA GLY A 433 7.06 -14.64 25.35
C GLY A 433 7.27 -14.95 23.88
N THR A 434 6.69 -16.04 23.41
CA THR A 434 6.78 -16.50 22.03
C THR A 434 5.40 -16.74 21.44
N TYR A 435 5.30 -16.51 20.16
CA TYR A 435 4.18 -16.90 19.32
C TYR A 435 4.70 -17.75 18.18
N ASN A 436 4.03 -18.87 17.92
CA ASN A 436 4.28 -19.77 16.81
C ASN A 436 2.95 -20.08 16.14
N GLU A 437 2.90 -20.06 14.82
CA GLU A 437 1.70 -20.49 14.08
C GLU A 437 2.12 -21.11 12.75
N PHE A 438 1.58 -22.30 12.47
CA PHE A 438 1.72 -22.99 11.19
C PHE A 438 0.34 -23.34 10.67
N GLY A 439 0.07 -23.07 9.38
CA GLY A 439 -1.26 -23.32 8.85
C GLY A 439 -1.43 -22.99 7.38
N LEU A 440 -2.69 -23.08 6.95
CA LEU A 440 -3.19 -22.72 5.65
C LEU A 440 -4.06 -21.46 5.80
N TRP A 441 -3.74 -20.40 5.06
CA TRP A 441 -4.52 -19.16 4.97
C TRP A 441 -5.16 -19.05 3.61
N LEU A 442 -6.40 -18.54 3.59
CA LEU A 442 -7.19 -18.37 2.40
C LEU A 442 -7.67 -16.92 2.27
N SER A 443 -7.68 -16.42 1.04
CA SER A 443 -8.39 -15.21 0.64
C SER A 443 -9.27 -15.53 -0.56
N TYR A 444 -10.54 -15.16 -0.47
CA TYR A 444 -11.51 -15.35 -1.54
C TYR A 444 -12.27 -14.05 -1.79
N ASP A 445 -12.26 -13.58 -3.04
CA ASP A 445 -13.03 -12.42 -3.52
C ASP A 445 -14.28 -12.93 -4.27
N PHE A 446 -15.45 -12.28 -4.08
CA PHE A 446 -16.70 -12.63 -4.77
C PHE A 446 -17.46 -11.41 -5.28
#